data_53055c9bcf99cc9da15a5c4438d78aa7
#
_entry.id   53055c9bcf99cc9da15a5c4438d78aa7
#
_cell.length_a   1.000
_cell.length_b   1.000
_cell.length_c   1.000
_cell.angle_alpha   90.00
_cell.angle_beta   90.00
_cell.angle_gamma   90.00
#
_symmetry.space_group_name_H-M   'P 1'
#
loop_
_entity.id
_entity.type
_entity.pdbx_description
1 polymer ?
#
loop_
_entity_poly.entity_id
_entity_poly.type
_entity_poly.pdbx_seq_one_letter_code
_entity_poly.pdbx_strand_id
1 'polypeptide(L)'
;MQSDSGDDSVRYLRERLATLGTITTRRMFGAVGVFCDGLMVGILADGGLFFRVDAGNRAAFERARFGPALGYTRQGRRIELAYLRVPDRLIDDPEEFLGWARSAFGAAQRVAGKSTPRAPWEKGHGARRRGR
;
A
#
# COMPACT_ATOMS: atom_id res chain seq x y z
N MET A 1 -11.89 -21.09 5.97
CA MET A 1 -11.81 -20.62 4.66
C MET A 1 -10.91 -19.45 4.49
N GLN A 2 -9.75 -19.72 4.05
CA GLN A 2 -8.78 -18.66 3.85
C GLN A 2 -9.18 -17.70 2.76
N SER A 3 -9.76 -18.23 1.71
CA SER A 3 -10.14 -17.34 0.62
C SER A 3 -11.24 -16.38 1.07
N ASP A 4 -12.12 -16.86 1.95
CA ASP A 4 -13.17 -15.99 2.46
C ASP A 4 -12.56 -14.87 3.30
N SER A 5 -11.55 -15.20 4.07
CA SER A 5 -10.90 -14.19 4.89
C SER A 5 -10.25 -13.13 4.02
N GLY A 6 -9.60 -13.54 2.94
CA GLY A 6 -9.01 -12.59 2.02
C GLY A 6 -10.05 -11.74 1.32
N ASP A 7 -11.15 -12.39 0.92
CA ASP A 7 -12.24 -11.66 0.27
C ASP A 7 -12.88 -10.68 1.21
N ASP A 8 -13.02 -11.04 2.48
CA ASP A 8 -13.58 -10.15 3.48
C ASP A 8 -12.70 -8.93 3.68
N SER A 9 -11.39 -9.12 3.69
CA SER A 9 -10.47 -8.01 3.84
C SER A 9 -10.57 -7.06 2.65
N VAL A 10 -10.66 -7.61 1.46
CA VAL A 10 -10.80 -6.79 0.26
C VAL A 10 -12.11 -6.01 0.30
N ARG A 11 -13.19 -6.68 0.68
CA ARG A 11 -14.49 -6.02 0.75
C ARG A 11 -14.48 -4.90 1.78
N TYR A 12 -13.88 -5.17 2.93
CA TYR A 12 -13.74 -4.17 3.98
C TYR A 12 -13.01 -2.94 3.45
N LEU A 13 -11.91 -3.16 2.75
CA LEU A 13 -11.14 -2.04 2.23
C LEU A 13 -11.90 -1.25 1.18
N ARG A 14 -12.61 -1.94 0.30
CA ARG A 14 -13.39 -1.22 -0.70
C ARG A 14 -14.42 -0.31 -0.06
N GLU A 15 -15.06 -0.80 1.00
CA GLU A 15 -16.07 0.00 1.69
C GLU A 15 -15.43 1.17 2.43
N ARG A 16 -14.33 0.92 3.11
CA ARG A 16 -13.67 1.97 3.88
C ARG A 16 -13.07 3.05 3.02
N LEU A 17 -12.63 2.69 1.83
CA LEU A 17 -11.91 3.62 0.97
C LEU A 17 -12.76 4.14 -0.19
N ALA A 18 -14.05 3.85 -0.18
CA ALA A 18 -14.91 4.17 -1.32
C ALA A 18 -14.93 5.66 -1.65
N THR A 19 -14.81 6.51 -0.65
CA THR A 19 -14.84 7.95 -0.90
C THR A 19 -13.50 8.51 -1.34
N LEU A 20 -12.43 7.69 -1.28
CA LEU A 20 -11.11 8.14 -1.66
C LEU A 20 -10.96 8.21 -3.18
N GLY A 21 -11.53 7.26 -3.87
CA GLY A 21 -11.42 7.16 -5.31
C GLY A 21 -11.85 5.78 -5.75
N THR A 22 -11.50 5.42 -6.98
CA THR A 22 -11.84 4.11 -7.52
C THR A 22 -10.85 3.08 -6.98
N ILE A 23 -11.34 2.16 -6.18
CA ILE A 23 -10.50 1.17 -5.53
C ILE A 23 -10.52 -0.13 -6.33
N THR A 24 -9.33 -0.59 -6.69
CA THR A 24 -9.17 -1.88 -7.34
C THR A 24 -8.10 -2.67 -6.61
N THR A 25 -8.10 -3.97 -6.82
CA THR A 25 -7.11 -4.84 -6.17
C THR A 25 -6.52 -5.78 -7.19
N ARG A 26 -5.32 -6.25 -6.90
CA ARG A 26 -4.64 -7.20 -7.79
C ARG A 26 -3.76 -8.13 -6.97
N ARG A 27 -3.88 -9.42 -7.22
CA ARG A 27 -3.01 -10.38 -6.57
C ARG A 27 -1.63 -10.34 -7.19
N MET A 28 -0.61 -10.41 -6.35
CA MET A 28 0.76 -10.45 -6.82
C MET A 28 1.66 -11.03 -5.75
N PHE A 29 2.43 -12.04 -6.10
CA PHE A 29 3.46 -12.59 -5.21
C PHE A 29 2.94 -12.96 -3.83
N GLY A 30 1.75 -13.56 -3.79
CA GLY A 30 1.18 -13.97 -2.51
C GLY A 30 0.57 -12.83 -1.70
N ALA A 31 0.52 -11.65 -2.24
CA ALA A 31 -0.06 -10.49 -1.59
C ALA A 31 -1.16 -9.93 -2.46
N VAL A 32 -1.85 -8.90 -1.97
CA VAL A 32 -2.87 -8.22 -2.75
C VAL A 32 -2.55 -6.73 -2.75
N GLY A 33 -2.28 -6.19 -3.92
CA GLY A 33 -2.09 -4.75 -4.06
C GLY A 33 -3.43 -4.03 -4.06
N VAL A 34 -3.49 -2.90 -3.37
CA VAL A 34 -4.68 -2.08 -3.26
C VAL A 34 -4.41 -0.79 -3.98
N PHE A 35 -5.22 -0.50 -4.99
CA PHE A 35 -5.01 0.67 -5.86
C PHE A 35 -6.15 1.65 -5.71
N CYS A 36 -5.81 2.92 -5.76
CA CYS A 36 -6.79 4.01 -5.80
C CYS A 36 -6.51 4.80 -7.06
N ASP A 37 -7.50 4.86 -7.95
CA ASP A 37 -7.36 5.54 -9.24
C ASP A 37 -6.09 5.09 -9.98
N GLY A 38 -5.81 3.80 -9.90
CA GLY A 38 -4.70 3.21 -10.62
C GLY A 38 -3.36 3.29 -9.92
N LEU A 39 -3.26 3.93 -8.77
CA LEU A 39 -2.01 4.06 -8.03
C LEU A 39 -2.05 3.16 -6.80
N MET A 40 -0.99 2.41 -6.57
CA MET A 40 -0.97 1.49 -5.44
C MET A 40 -0.78 2.25 -4.14
N VAL A 41 -1.78 2.18 -3.27
CA VAL A 41 -1.77 2.88 -1.99
C VAL A 41 -1.53 1.95 -0.82
N GLY A 42 -1.69 0.66 -1.03
CA GLY A 42 -1.51 -0.28 0.06
C GLY A 42 -1.30 -1.69 -0.44
N ILE A 43 -0.93 -2.56 0.48
CA ILE A 43 -0.69 -3.97 0.19
C ILE A 43 -1.24 -4.78 1.35
N LEU A 44 -2.01 -5.81 1.04
CA LEU A 44 -2.40 -6.82 2.02
C LEU A 44 -1.40 -7.95 1.95
N ALA A 45 -0.69 -8.19 3.03
CA ALA A 45 0.33 -9.22 3.07
C ALA A 45 0.61 -9.57 4.52
N ASP A 46 1.09 -10.78 4.75
CA ASP A 46 1.52 -11.21 6.09
C ASP A 46 0.47 -10.94 7.16
N GLY A 47 -0.79 -11.14 6.80
CA GLY A 47 -1.88 -10.99 7.75
C GLY A 47 -2.23 -9.56 8.12
N GLY A 48 -1.75 -8.59 7.37
CA GLY A 48 -2.05 -7.20 7.69
C GLY A 48 -2.12 -6.32 6.46
N LEU A 49 -2.43 -5.07 6.71
CA LEU A 49 -2.48 -4.06 5.67
C LEU A 49 -1.31 -3.12 5.87
N PHE A 50 -0.68 -2.74 4.78
CA PHE A 50 0.44 -1.81 4.78
C PHE A 50 0.08 -0.63 3.87
N PHE A 51 0.32 0.58 4.34
CA PHE A 51 0.03 1.79 3.56
C PHE A 51 1.30 2.39 3.00
N ARG A 52 1.17 3.02 1.85
CA ARG A 52 2.27 3.65 1.14
C ARG A 52 2.80 4.87 1.90
N VAL A 53 4.13 4.97 1.98
CA VAL A 53 4.77 6.16 2.55
C VAL A 53 5.80 6.70 1.59
N ASP A 54 6.17 7.96 1.80
CA ASP A 54 7.27 8.59 1.10
C ASP A 54 7.92 9.56 2.08
N ALA A 55 8.88 10.32 1.61
CA ALA A 55 9.57 11.25 2.51
C ALA A 55 8.62 12.27 3.14
N GLY A 56 7.52 12.56 2.46
CA GLY A 56 6.60 13.59 2.95
C GLY A 56 5.70 13.14 4.07
N ASN A 57 5.38 11.83 4.16
CA ASN A 57 4.44 11.39 5.19
C ASN A 57 4.99 10.36 6.16
N ARG A 58 6.18 9.83 5.92
CA ARG A 58 6.69 8.72 6.71
C ARG A 58 6.81 9.06 8.19
N ALA A 59 7.31 10.24 8.52
CA ALA A 59 7.51 10.59 9.92
C ALA A 59 6.19 10.62 10.68
N ALA A 60 5.14 11.15 10.05
CA ALA A 60 3.83 11.19 10.71
C ALA A 60 3.29 9.79 10.91
N PHE A 61 3.47 8.90 9.92
CA PHE A 61 3.03 7.52 10.06
C PHE A 61 3.77 6.84 11.21
N GLU A 62 5.08 7.04 11.31
CA GLU A 62 5.84 6.40 12.37
C GLU A 62 5.44 6.93 13.75
N ARG A 63 5.17 8.21 13.86
CA ARG A 63 4.69 8.76 15.12
C ARG A 63 3.34 8.18 15.51
N ALA A 64 2.53 7.81 14.53
CA ALA A 64 1.22 7.20 14.79
C ALA A 64 1.31 5.67 14.95
N ARG A 65 2.54 5.15 15.02
CA ARG A 65 2.78 3.74 15.31
C ARG A 65 2.50 2.81 14.15
N PHE A 66 2.60 3.32 12.94
CA PHE A 66 2.61 2.46 11.77
C PHE A 66 3.97 1.78 11.68
N GLY A 67 3.99 0.54 11.27
CA GLY A 67 5.22 -0.21 11.11
C GLY A 67 5.06 -1.59 11.70
N PRO A 68 6.00 -2.47 11.46
CA PRO A 68 7.21 -2.27 10.67
C PRO A 68 6.93 -2.19 9.19
N ALA A 69 7.96 -1.91 8.42
CA ALA A 69 7.84 -1.84 6.98
C ALA A 69 7.69 -3.24 6.40
N LEU A 70 6.91 -3.34 5.33
CA LEU A 70 6.83 -4.57 4.57
C LEU A 70 8.18 -4.80 3.91
N GLY A 71 8.62 -6.04 3.87
CA GLY A 71 9.89 -6.32 3.27
C GLY A 71 10.03 -7.77 2.90
N TYR A 72 11.16 -8.09 2.31
CA TYR A 72 11.46 -9.46 1.93
C TYR A 72 12.97 -9.67 2.02
N THR A 73 13.38 -10.92 2.00
CA THR A 73 14.79 -11.26 2.08
C THR A 73 15.29 -11.65 0.69
N ARG A 74 16.41 -11.09 0.32
CA ARG A 74 17.02 -11.42 -0.95
C ARG A 74 18.50 -11.58 -0.73
N GLN A 75 19.01 -12.76 -1.04
CA GLN A 75 20.44 -13.07 -0.87
C GLN A 75 20.92 -12.76 0.54
N GLY A 76 20.11 -13.14 1.51
CA GLY A 76 20.47 -12.97 2.91
C GLY A 76 20.29 -11.57 3.45
N ARG A 77 19.79 -10.66 2.65
CA ARG A 77 19.63 -9.26 3.07
C ARG A 77 18.17 -8.89 3.12
N ARG A 78 17.82 -8.10 4.12
CA ARG A 78 16.46 -7.61 4.26
C ARG A 78 16.26 -6.38 3.38
N ILE A 79 15.27 -6.45 2.50
CA ILE A 79 14.90 -5.33 1.63
C ILE A 79 13.57 -4.80 2.14
N GLU A 80 13.53 -3.53 2.50
CA GLU A 80 12.29 -2.93 2.98
C GLU A 80 11.65 -2.08 1.90
N LEU A 81 10.34 -2.16 1.84
CA LEU A 81 9.56 -1.40 0.88
C LEU A 81 8.98 -0.18 1.57
N ALA A 82 8.52 0.78 0.77
CA ALA A 82 7.98 2.02 1.32
C ALA A 82 6.51 1.86 1.69
N TYR A 83 6.22 0.86 2.51
CA TYR A 83 4.88 0.54 2.98
C TYR A 83 4.98 0.15 4.44
N LEU A 84 4.20 0.81 5.30
CA LEU A 84 4.24 0.57 6.74
C LEU A 84 2.95 -0.07 7.20
N ARG A 85 3.06 -1.00 8.13
CA ARG A 85 1.90 -1.73 8.63
C ARG A 85 0.95 -0.80 9.37
N VAL A 86 -0.31 -0.91 9.03
CA VAL A 86 -1.38 -0.13 9.65
C VAL A 86 -1.65 -0.70 11.03
N PRO A 87 -1.68 0.13 12.08
CA PRO A 87 -1.95 -0.40 13.42
C PRO A 87 -3.37 -0.90 13.55
N ASP A 88 -3.53 -1.98 14.32
CA ASP A 88 -4.83 -2.62 14.48
C ASP A 88 -5.88 -1.69 15.08
N ARG A 89 -5.48 -0.73 15.87
CA ARG A 89 -6.44 0.18 16.50
C ARG A 89 -7.27 0.94 15.48
N LEU A 90 -6.79 1.07 14.26
CA LEU A 90 -7.53 1.82 13.25
C LEU A 90 -8.69 1.05 12.65
N ILE A 91 -8.78 -0.24 12.93
CA ILE A 91 -9.90 -1.03 12.44
C ILE A 91 -11.22 -0.46 12.98
N ASP A 92 -11.21 0.03 14.21
CA ASP A 92 -12.42 0.55 14.83
C ASP A 92 -12.57 2.06 14.71
N ASP A 93 -11.76 2.68 13.87
CA ASP A 93 -11.81 4.13 13.70
C ASP A 93 -11.81 4.47 12.22
N PRO A 94 -12.97 4.36 11.56
CA PRO A 94 -13.04 4.55 10.12
C PRO A 94 -12.60 5.93 9.63
N GLU A 95 -12.86 6.96 10.42
CA GLU A 95 -12.48 8.30 10.00
C GLU A 95 -10.99 8.50 10.03
N GLU A 96 -10.33 8.04 11.10
CA GLU A 96 -8.90 8.15 11.17
C GLU A 96 -8.25 7.27 10.10
N PHE A 97 -8.77 6.06 9.93
CA PHE A 97 -8.28 5.16 8.91
C PHE A 97 -8.30 5.81 7.52
N LEU A 98 -9.43 6.46 7.19
CA LEU A 98 -9.55 7.11 5.89
C LEU A 98 -8.58 8.27 5.76
N GLY A 99 -8.33 9.00 6.83
CA GLY A 99 -7.36 10.08 6.80
C GLY A 99 -5.96 9.59 6.47
N TRP A 100 -5.55 8.47 7.08
CA TRP A 100 -4.25 7.90 6.76
C TRP A 100 -4.21 7.34 5.34
N ALA A 101 -5.32 6.77 4.88
CA ALA A 101 -5.39 6.28 3.51
C ALA A 101 -5.25 7.44 2.52
N ARG A 102 -5.82 8.59 2.83
CA ARG A 102 -5.65 9.77 2.00
C ARG A 102 -4.20 10.18 1.93
N SER A 103 -3.51 10.12 3.07
CA SER A 103 -2.08 10.43 3.10
C SER A 103 -1.29 9.44 2.24
N ALA A 104 -1.65 8.16 2.30
CA ALA A 104 -1.00 7.15 1.48
C ALA A 104 -1.24 7.42 0.00
N PHE A 105 -2.45 7.82 -0.36
CA PHE A 105 -2.76 8.16 -1.74
C PHE A 105 -1.92 9.36 -2.19
N GLY A 106 -1.77 10.36 -1.32
CA GLY A 106 -0.90 11.50 -1.61
C GLY A 106 0.53 11.07 -1.87
N ALA A 107 1.04 10.14 -1.06
CA ALA A 107 2.39 9.62 -1.27
C ALA A 107 2.48 8.90 -2.62
N ALA A 108 1.47 8.10 -2.97
CA ALA A 108 1.46 7.40 -4.24
C ALA A 108 1.45 8.39 -5.40
N GLN A 109 0.70 9.46 -5.27
CA GLN A 109 0.64 10.48 -6.31
C GLN A 109 1.99 11.18 -6.48
N ARG A 110 2.65 11.50 -5.38
CA ARG A 110 3.95 12.16 -5.45
C ARG A 110 5.00 11.26 -6.09
N VAL A 111 4.98 9.97 -5.74
CA VAL A 111 5.91 9.03 -6.33
C VAL A 111 5.63 8.87 -7.83
N ALA A 112 4.38 8.80 -8.22
CA ALA A 112 4.03 8.65 -9.62
C ALA A 112 4.46 9.86 -10.44
N GLY A 113 4.51 11.04 -9.83
CA GLY A 113 4.93 12.24 -10.51
C GLY A 113 6.43 12.42 -10.60
N LYS A 114 7.21 11.49 -10.04
CA LYS A 114 8.66 11.57 -10.06
C LYS A 114 9.23 10.40 -10.82
N SER A 115 10.45 10.54 -11.29
CA SER A 115 11.15 9.47 -11.97
C SER A 115 11.89 8.60 -10.96
N THR A 116 11.17 7.96 -10.07
CA THR A 116 11.80 7.11 -9.07
C THR A 116 11.90 5.67 -9.57
N PRO A 117 12.86 4.92 -9.06
CA PRO A 117 12.94 3.50 -9.40
C PRO A 117 11.69 2.79 -8.97
N ARG A 118 11.28 1.82 -9.74
CA ARG A 118 10.08 1.08 -9.43
C ARG A 118 10.40 -0.11 -8.56
N ALA A 119 9.40 -0.54 -7.79
CA ALA A 119 9.53 -1.78 -7.07
C ALA A 119 9.68 -2.94 -8.05
N PRO A 120 10.28 -4.04 -7.63
CA PRO A 120 10.54 -5.16 -8.56
C PRO A 120 9.30 -5.64 -9.30
N TRP A 121 8.16 -5.65 -8.66
CA TRP A 121 6.95 -6.13 -9.31
C TRP A 121 6.39 -5.15 -10.33
N GLU A 122 6.92 -3.95 -10.42
CA GLU A 122 6.46 -2.94 -11.36
C GLU A 122 7.32 -2.86 -12.61
N LYS A 123 8.35 -3.66 -12.68
CA LYS A 123 9.31 -3.53 -13.77
C LYS A 123 8.70 -3.64 -15.15
N GLY A 124 7.77 -4.52 -15.32
CA GLY A 124 7.16 -4.70 -16.62
C GLY A 124 6.52 -3.44 -17.14
N HIS A 125 5.91 -2.67 -16.24
CA HIS A 125 5.26 -1.46 -16.67
C HIS A 125 6.27 -0.40 -17.05
N GLY A 126 7.30 -0.26 -16.27
CA GLY A 126 8.26 0.81 -16.50
C GLY A 126 9.01 0.65 -17.80
N ALA A 127 9.22 -0.56 -18.19
CA ALA A 127 10.00 -0.79 -19.37
C ALA A 127 9.44 -0.14 -20.60
N ARG A 128 8.16 0.12 -20.62
CA ARG A 128 7.67 0.62 -21.79
C ARG A 128 7.58 1.98 -21.91
N ARG A 129 7.68 2.65 -21.23
CA ARG A 129 7.49 3.92 -21.35
C ARG A 129 8.32 4.64 -21.83
N ARG A 130 8.78 4.73 -22.21
CA ARG A 130 9.54 5.25 -22.49
C ARG A 130 9.97 5.52 -23.22
N GLY A 131 10.00 5.28 -23.66
CA GLY A 131 10.51 5.54 -24.31
C GLY A 131 10.59 6.63 -24.76
N ARG A 132 10.54 7.30 -24.73
CA ARG A 132 10.63 8.23 -24.97
C ARG A 132 10.96 8.80 -24.78
#